data_d940a03e75e726440806af9d7bb98c55
#
_entry.id   d940a03e75e726440806af9d7bb98c55
#
_cell.length_a   1.000
_cell.length_b   1.000
_cell.length_c   1.000
_cell.angle_alpha   90.00
_cell.angle_beta   90.00
_cell.angle_gamma   90.00
#
_symmetry.space_group_name_H-M   'P 1'
#
loop_
_entity.id
_entity.type
_entity.pdbx_description
1 polymer ?
#
loop_
_entity_poly.entity_id
_entity_poly.type
_entity_poly.pdbx_seq_one_letter_code
_entity_poly.pdbx_strand_id
1 'polypeptide(L)'
;MFIAQQLRKKNIAEYLLYMWQVEDTIRAFGCSLSRIRREYIARFDYTDEQKEEETDWFGNLIRMMNEEGCREKGHLQINKVVMQQLAELHAQLLQSPRYPFYNSEYYKVLPFIVELRNRGADKDENEVETCFNSLYGVMMLRLAKKPVTPATEHTVKEISTLVGMLNDYYLKDREEPLEF
;
A
#
# COMPACT_ATOMS: atom_id res chain seq x y z
N MET A 1 -8.45 10.47 -6.94
CA MET A 1 -9.08 10.93 -5.68
C MET A 1 -10.22 10.01 -5.24
N PHE A 2 -11.25 9.80 -6.02
CA PHE A 2 -12.46 9.03 -5.64
C PHE A 2 -12.15 7.60 -5.18
N ILE A 3 -11.31 6.87 -5.92
CA ILE A 3 -10.86 5.51 -5.56
C ILE A 3 -10.12 5.53 -4.23
N ALA A 4 -9.16 6.45 -4.04
CA ALA A 4 -8.40 6.57 -2.81
C ALA A 4 -9.29 6.83 -1.59
N GLN A 5 -10.27 7.75 -1.71
CA GLN A 5 -11.21 8.05 -0.63
C GLN A 5 -12.09 6.84 -0.25
N GLN A 6 -12.54 6.07 -1.25
CA GLN A 6 -13.33 4.86 -1.02
C GLN A 6 -12.50 3.78 -0.33
N LEU A 7 -11.29 3.52 -0.83
CA LEU A 7 -10.38 2.51 -0.28
C LEU A 7 -9.97 2.85 1.15
N ARG A 8 -9.63 4.11 1.44
CA ARG A 8 -9.23 4.54 2.78
C ARG A 8 -10.28 4.25 3.86
N LYS A 9 -11.55 4.20 3.48
CA LYS A 9 -12.66 3.89 4.39
C LYS A 9 -12.93 2.39 4.52
N LYS A 10 -12.67 1.62 3.46
CA LYS A 10 -13.10 0.22 3.37
C LYS A 10 -11.96 -0.78 3.47
N ASN A 11 -10.77 -0.42 3.01
CA ASN A 11 -9.62 -1.31 2.97
C ASN A 11 -8.33 -0.49 2.94
N ILE A 12 -7.71 -0.33 4.11
CA ILE A 12 -6.50 0.48 4.26
C ILE A 12 -5.29 -0.15 3.57
N ALA A 13 -5.25 -1.48 3.44
CA ALA A 13 -4.18 -2.17 2.74
C ALA A 13 -4.24 -1.89 1.23
N GLU A 14 -5.42 -2.02 0.62
CA GLU A 14 -5.62 -1.65 -0.78
C GLU A 14 -5.42 -0.16 -1.01
N TYR A 15 -5.78 0.70 -0.05
CA TYR A 15 -5.49 2.13 -0.12
C TYR A 15 -4.00 2.40 -0.27
N LEU A 16 -3.15 1.78 0.54
CA LEU A 16 -1.70 1.95 0.48
C LEU A 16 -1.13 1.48 -0.86
N LEU A 17 -1.49 0.28 -1.31
CA LEU A 17 -1.06 -0.25 -2.60
C LEU A 17 -1.50 0.64 -3.77
N TYR A 18 -2.73 1.16 -3.71
CA TYR A 18 -3.24 2.10 -4.70
C TYR A 18 -2.47 3.43 -4.67
N MET A 19 -2.17 3.98 -3.49
CA MET A 19 -1.40 5.23 -3.37
C MET A 19 0.02 5.08 -3.88
N TRP A 20 0.68 3.94 -3.66
CA TRP A 20 2.00 3.65 -4.25
C TRP A 20 1.93 3.61 -5.77
N GLN A 21 0.88 2.99 -6.33
CA GLN A 21 0.65 3.00 -7.77
C GLN A 21 0.40 4.43 -8.31
N VAL A 22 -0.30 5.27 -7.56
CA VAL A 22 -0.51 6.69 -7.90
C VAL A 22 0.81 7.45 -7.92
N GLU A 23 1.67 7.27 -6.90
CA GLU A 23 3.01 7.85 -6.85
C GLU A 23 3.86 7.43 -8.06
N ASP A 24 3.85 6.14 -8.41
CA ASP A 24 4.57 5.63 -9.59
C ASP A 24 3.98 6.13 -10.90
N THR A 25 2.65 6.29 -10.97
CA THR A 25 2.00 6.94 -12.11
C THR A 25 2.49 8.38 -12.27
N ILE A 26 2.53 9.15 -11.19
CA ILE A 26 3.05 10.53 -11.19
C ILE A 26 4.50 10.55 -11.71
N ARG A 27 5.35 9.64 -11.24
CA ARG A 27 6.74 9.48 -11.70
C ARG A 27 6.82 9.15 -13.18
N ALA A 28 6.02 8.20 -13.66
CA ALA A 28 5.99 7.79 -15.06
C ALA A 28 5.61 8.93 -16.00
N PHE A 29 4.79 9.86 -15.56
CA PHE A 29 4.46 11.10 -16.28
C PHE A 29 5.45 12.25 -16.03
N GLY A 30 6.58 12.00 -15.36
CA GLY A 30 7.61 13.00 -15.07
C GLY A 30 7.14 14.10 -14.12
N CYS A 31 6.18 13.81 -13.23
CA CYS A 31 5.53 14.77 -12.34
C CYS A 31 4.89 15.95 -13.09
N SER A 32 4.41 15.72 -14.32
CA SER A 32 3.78 16.73 -15.17
C SER A 32 2.25 16.65 -15.08
N LEU A 33 1.65 17.61 -14.38
CA LEU A 33 0.19 17.69 -14.22
C LEU A 33 -0.54 17.77 -15.58
N SER A 34 0.01 18.53 -16.53
CA SER A 34 -0.59 18.68 -17.85
C SER A 34 -0.62 17.36 -18.63
N ARG A 35 0.44 16.54 -18.51
CA ARG A 35 0.48 15.21 -19.11
C ARG A 35 -0.50 14.25 -18.41
N ILE A 36 -0.54 14.25 -17.08
CA ILE A 36 -1.48 13.41 -16.31
C ILE A 36 -2.92 13.75 -16.69
N ARG A 37 -3.28 15.02 -16.75
CA ARG A 37 -4.63 15.46 -17.16
C ARG A 37 -4.99 14.95 -18.55
N ARG A 38 -4.11 15.15 -19.54
CA ARG A 38 -4.35 14.84 -20.96
C ARG A 38 -4.30 13.35 -21.24
N GLU A 39 -3.36 12.61 -20.64
CA GLU A 39 -3.01 11.25 -21.06
C GLU A 39 -3.49 10.18 -20.08
N TYR A 40 -3.81 10.55 -18.84
CA TYR A 40 -4.29 9.62 -17.80
C TYR A 40 -5.73 9.92 -17.38
N ILE A 41 -6.02 11.11 -16.82
CA ILE A 41 -7.37 11.45 -16.32
C ILE A 41 -8.39 11.45 -17.46
N ALA A 42 -8.03 11.87 -18.66
CA ALA A 42 -8.93 11.89 -19.81
C ALA A 42 -9.49 10.50 -20.20
N ARG A 43 -8.85 9.41 -19.74
CA ARG A 43 -9.30 8.03 -20.04
C ARG A 43 -10.45 7.55 -19.18
N PHE A 44 -10.73 8.24 -18.08
CA PHE A 44 -11.81 7.88 -17.17
C PHE A 44 -13.12 8.49 -17.66
N ASP A 45 -14.19 7.73 -17.49
CA ASP A 45 -15.56 8.19 -17.76
C ASP A 45 -16.06 9.04 -16.58
N TYR A 46 -15.43 10.20 -16.41
CA TYR A 46 -15.73 11.21 -15.40
C TYR A 46 -16.42 12.41 -16.03
N THR A 47 -17.29 13.09 -15.25
CA THR A 47 -17.77 14.42 -15.62
C THR A 47 -16.64 15.44 -15.67
N ASP A 48 -16.87 16.59 -16.26
CA ASP A 48 -15.83 17.65 -16.33
C ASP A 48 -15.47 18.14 -14.92
N GLU A 49 -16.43 18.25 -14.02
CA GLU A 49 -16.20 18.61 -12.61
C GLU A 49 -15.32 17.55 -11.92
N GLN A 50 -15.64 16.26 -12.12
CA GLN A 50 -14.83 15.17 -11.55
C GLN A 50 -13.41 15.15 -12.10
N LYS A 51 -13.21 15.47 -13.39
CA LYS A 51 -11.88 15.58 -13.99
C LYS A 51 -11.08 16.75 -13.43
N GLU A 52 -11.72 17.87 -13.12
CA GLU A 52 -11.06 18.98 -12.45
C GLU A 52 -10.67 18.61 -11.01
N GLU A 53 -11.57 18.03 -10.22
CA GLU A 53 -11.28 17.57 -8.85
C GLU A 53 -10.11 16.55 -8.83
N GLU A 54 -10.11 15.60 -9.78
CA GLU A 54 -9.02 14.62 -9.92
C GLU A 54 -7.71 15.31 -10.30
N THR A 55 -7.77 16.31 -11.20
CA THR A 55 -6.62 17.11 -11.62
C THR A 55 -6.02 17.89 -10.44
N ASP A 56 -6.84 18.54 -9.64
CA ASP A 56 -6.41 19.27 -8.45
C ASP A 56 -5.77 18.34 -7.42
N TRP A 57 -6.34 17.15 -7.24
CA TRP A 57 -5.78 16.14 -6.35
C TRP A 57 -4.39 15.67 -6.80
N PHE A 58 -4.20 15.35 -8.09
CA PHE A 58 -2.89 15.01 -8.64
C PHE A 58 -1.90 16.18 -8.51
N GLY A 59 -2.36 17.42 -8.73
CA GLY A 59 -1.57 18.64 -8.52
C GLY A 59 -1.05 18.77 -7.10
N ASN A 60 -1.89 18.50 -6.12
CA ASN A 60 -1.50 18.48 -4.70
C ASN A 60 -0.48 17.40 -4.40
N LEU A 61 -0.67 16.16 -4.91
CA LEU A 61 0.30 15.07 -4.71
C LEU A 61 1.65 15.39 -5.35
N ILE A 62 1.67 15.94 -6.56
CA ILE A 62 2.91 16.37 -7.23
C ILE A 62 3.65 17.40 -6.39
N ARG A 63 2.94 18.40 -5.84
CA ARG A 63 3.53 19.41 -4.97
C ARG A 63 4.15 18.76 -3.72
N MET A 64 3.40 17.88 -3.04
CA MET A 64 3.91 17.13 -1.88
C MET A 64 5.14 16.30 -2.23
N MET A 65 5.12 15.57 -3.36
CA MET A 65 6.28 14.79 -3.81
C MET A 65 7.51 15.66 -4.08
N ASN A 66 7.33 16.89 -4.55
CA ASN A 66 8.42 17.84 -4.73
C ASN A 66 8.98 18.33 -3.39
N GLU A 67 8.08 18.74 -2.48
CA GLU A 67 8.44 19.27 -1.16
C GLU A 67 9.11 18.21 -0.27
N GLU A 68 8.65 16.97 -0.34
CA GLU A 68 9.16 15.84 0.44
C GLU A 68 10.37 15.13 -0.23
N GLY A 69 10.79 15.56 -1.42
CA GLY A 69 11.95 15.01 -2.13
C GLY A 69 11.76 13.59 -2.65
N CYS A 70 10.50 13.12 -2.84
CA CYS A 70 10.20 11.77 -3.28
C CYS A 70 9.78 11.66 -4.75
N ARG A 71 10.25 12.58 -5.60
CA ARG A 71 9.97 12.56 -7.06
C ARG A 71 10.47 11.30 -7.75
N GLU A 72 11.65 10.81 -7.38
CA GLU A 72 12.29 9.68 -8.07
C GLU A 72 12.07 8.36 -7.33
N LYS A 73 12.00 8.39 -6.01
CA LYS A 73 11.86 7.19 -5.16
C LYS A 73 11.27 7.53 -3.81
N GLY A 74 10.84 6.49 -3.08
CA GLY A 74 10.26 6.61 -1.75
C GLY A 74 8.77 6.94 -1.82
N HIS A 75 8.16 7.17 -0.67
CA HIS A 75 6.74 7.38 -0.50
C HIS A 75 6.44 8.70 0.20
N LEU A 76 5.28 9.27 -0.11
CA LEU A 76 4.74 10.44 0.58
C LEU A 76 4.59 10.18 2.09
N GLN A 77 4.84 11.20 2.89
CA GLN A 77 4.74 11.11 4.35
C GLN A 77 3.34 10.66 4.81
N ILE A 78 2.28 11.06 4.11
CA ILE A 78 0.91 10.61 4.40
C ILE A 78 0.75 9.09 4.31
N ASN A 79 1.46 8.44 3.38
CA ASN A 79 1.45 6.99 3.20
C ASN A 79 2.37 6.29 4.20
N LYS A 80 3.52 6.89 4.52
CA LYS A 80 4.43 6.40 5.57
C LYS A 80 3.77 6.39 6.95
N VAL A 81 2.97 7.41 7.28
CA VAL A 81 2.21 7.45 8.53
C VAL A 81 1.22 6.29 8.63
N VAL A 82 0.50 5.98 7.54
CA VAL A 82 -0.41 4.83 7.53
C VAL A 82 0.35 3.51 7.68
N MET A 83 1.49 3.36 7.00
CA MET A 83 2.35 2.18 7.15
C MET A 83 2.84 2.02 8.59
N GLN A 84 3.27 3.10 9.23
CA GLN A 84 3.69 3.08 10.63
C GLN A 84 2.55 2.67 11.56
N GLN A 85 1.35 3.22 11.38
CA GLN A 85 0.18 2.82 12.16
C GLN A 85 -0.13 1.32 12.03
N LEU A 86 -0.03 0.76 10.83
CA LEU A 86 -0.20 -0.67 10.61
C LEU A 86 0.91 -1.49 11.28
N ALA A 87 2.15 -1.03 11.24
CA ALA A 87 3.27 -1.71 11.91
C ALA A 87 3.13 -1.67 13.45
N GLU A 88 2.68 -0.54 14.01
CA GLU A 88 2.40 -0.41 15.44
C GLU A 88 1.27 -1.34 15.89
N LEU A 89 0.15 -1.37 15.14
CA LEU A 89 -0.95 -2.27 15.39
C LEU A 89 -0.52 -3.75 15.29
N HIS A 90 0.27 -4.11 14.28
CA HIS A 90 0.85 -5.43 14.12
C HIS A 90 1.64 -5.86 15.37
N ALA A 91 2.52 -4.98 15.85
CA ALA A 91 3.31 -5.26 17.04
C ALA A 91 2.43 -5.45 18.29
N GLN A 92 1.38 -4.66 18.49
CA GLN A 92 0.42 -4.80 19.58
C GLN A 92 -0.35 -6.11 19.51
N LEU A 93 -0.84 -6.48 18.32
CA LEU A 93 -1.55 -7.76 18.10
C LEU A 93 -0.66 -8.97 18.41
N LEU A 94 0.63 -8.91 18.06
CA LEU A 94 1.57 -10.00 18.35
C LEU A 94 1.89 -10.14 19.83
N GLN A 95 1.92 -9.04 20.57
CA GLN A 95 2.20 -9.06 22.01
C GLN A 95 1.00 -9.47 22.86
N SER A 96 -0.21 -9.34 22.32
CA SER A 96 -1.43 -9.62 23.07
C SER A 96 -1.85 -11.09 22.97
N PRO A 97 -2.16 -11.75 24.11
CA PRO A 97 -2.72 -13.10 24.11
C PRO A 97 -4.17 -13.16 23.59
N ARG A 98 -4.81 -12.01 23.39
CA ARG A 98 -6.21 -11.93 22.93
C ARG A 98 -6.38 -12.24 21.45
N TYR A 99 -5.28 -12.20 20.66
CA TYR A 99 -5.32 -12.37 19.21
C TYR A 99 -4.57 -13.62 18.70
N PRO A 100 -4.89 -14.84 19.24
CA PRO A 100 -4.14 -16.06 18.93
C PRO A 100 -4.22 -16.45 17.45
N PHE A 101 -5.33 -16.14 16.78
CA PHE A 101 -5.48 -16.42 15.34
C PHE A 101 -4.57 -15.55 14.49
N TYR A 102 -4.41 -14.27 14.82
CA TYR A 102 -3.48 -13.37 14.15
C TYR A 102 -2.03 -13.85 14.35
N ASN A 103 -1.67 -14.19 15.58
CA ASN A 103 -0.36 -14.76 15.89
C ASN A 103 -0.08 -16.04 15.11
N SER A 104 -1.06 -16.95 15.04
CA SER A 104 -0.92 -18.20 14.27
C SER A 104 -0.68 -17.93 12.79
N GLU A 105 -1.37 -16.96 12.19
CA GLU A 105 -1.19 -16.58 10.80
C GLU A 105 0.17 -15.93 10.57
N TYR A 106 0.59 -15.03 11.44
CA TYR A 106 1.92 -14.43 11.39
C TYR A 106 3.04 -15.50 11.37
N TYR A 107 2.99 -16.50 12.26
CA TYR A 107 4.03 -17.54 12.28
C TYR A 107 4.06 -18.43 11.03
N LYS A 108 2.96 -18.54 10.29
CA LYS A 108 2.97 -19.21 8.98
C LYS A 108 3.67 -18.35 7.92
N VAL A 109 3.50 -17.02 8.00
CA VAL A 109 4.05 -16.07 7.04
C VAL A 109 5.51 -15.71 7.35
N LEU A 110 5.93 -15.79 8.60
CA LEU A 110 7.27 -15.40 9.07
C LEU A 110 8.44 -15.99 8.24
N PRO A 111 8.44 -17.28 7.84
CA PRO A 111 9.51 -17.82 7.00
C PRO A 111 9.64 -17.10 5.64
N PHE A 112 8.52 -16.67 5.05
CA PHE A 112 8.52 -15.94 3.79
C PHE A 112 9.04 -14.51 3.98
N ILE A 113 8.69 -13.84 5.08
CA ILE A 113 9.22 -12.52 5.42
C ILE A 113 10.74 -12.59 5.57
N VAL A 114 11.24 -13.57 6.31
CA VAL A 114 12.69 -13.78 6.51
C VAL A 114 13.39 -14.03 5.17
N GLU A 115 12.81 -14.87 4.30
CA GLU A 115 13.38 -15.14 2.97
C GLU A 115 13.43 -13.88 2.11
N LEU A 116 12.35 -13.08 2.08
CA LEU A 116 12.28 -11.83 1.33
C LEU A 116 13.34 -10.83 1.82
N ARG A 117 13.50 -10.68 3.13
CA ARG A 117 14.50 -9.80 3.74
C ARG A 117 15.93 -10.24 3.42
N ASN A 118 16.20 -11.53 3.38
CA ASN A 118 17.50 -12.06 3.00
C ASN A 118 17.84 -11.85 1.52
N ARG A 119 16.85 -11.62 0.67
CA ARG A 119 17.04 -11.37 -0.77
C ARG A 119 17.27 -9.90 -1.14
N GLY A 120 17.28 -8.99 -0.20
CA GLY A 120 17.65 -7.59 -0.44
C GLY A 120 16.63 -6.54 -0.01
N ALA A 121 15.69 -6.87 0.88
CA ALA A 121 14.90 -5.84 1.56
C ALA A 121 15.83 -4.91 2.36
N ASP A 122 15.46 -3.66 2.46
CA ASP A 122 16.20 -2.69 3.29
C ASP A 122 16.24 -3.19 4.73
N LYS A 123 17.40 -3.10 5.40
CA LYS A 123 17.57 -3.58 6.78
C LYS A 123 16.71 -2.82 7.78
N ASP A 124 16.37 -1.58 7.44
CA ASP A 124 15.54 -0.71 8.28
C ASP A 124 14.03 -0.88 8.01
N GLU A 125 13.67 -1.68 7.00
CA GLU A 125 12.28 -1.98 6.64
C GLU A 125 11.63 -2.86 7.71
N ASN A 126 10.44 -2.48 8.19
CA ASN A 126 9.67 -3.33 9.10
C ASN A 126 8.99 -4.50 8.37
N GLU A 127 8.55 -5.51 9.12
CA GLU A 127 7.97 -6.74 8.55
C GLU A 127 6.68 -6.49 7.75
N VAL A 128 5.84 -5.54 8.21
CA VAL A 128 4.61 -5.16 7.51
C VAL A 128 4.97 -4.51 6.17
N GLU A 129 5.95 -3.63 6.15
CA GLU A 129 6.43 -3.00 4.92
C GLU A 129 7.02 -4.02 3.94
N THR A 130 7.78 -5.02 4.43
CA THR A 130 8.24 -6.16 3.62
C THR A 130 7.07 -6.90 2.97
N CYS A 131 5.99 -7.15 3.71
CA CYS A 131 4.77 -7.75 3.18
C CYS A 131 4.15 -6.87 2.06
N PHE A 132 3.99 -5.58 2.29
CA PHE A 132 3.43 -4.65 1.31
C PHE A 132 4.30 -4.53 0.05
N ASN A 133 5.63 -4.45 0.19
CA ASN A 133 6.56 -4.41 -0.93
C ASN A 133 6.46 -5.68 -1.78
N SER A 134 6.30 -6.84 -1.16
CA SER A 134 6.08 -8.12 -1.86
C SER A 134 4.76 -8.12 -2.65
N LEU A 135 3.65 -7.69 -2.02
CA LEU A 135 2.35 -7.58 -2.67
C LEU A 135 2.38 -6.61 -3.84
N TYR A 136 2.98 -5.43 -3.63
CA TYR A 136 3.13 -4.41 -4.65
C TYR A 136 3.97 -4.89 -5.83
N GLY A 137 5.11 -5.54 -5.56
CA GLY A 137 5.98 -6.10 -6.59
C GLY A 137 5.26 -7.09 -7.49
N VAL A 138 4.49 -8.01 -6.90
CA VAL A 138 3.70 -8.99 -7.69
C VAL A 138 2.54 -8.30 -8.43
N MET A 139 1.89 -7.32 -7.84
CA MET A 139 0.88 -6.52 -8.53
C MET A 139 1.47 -5.85 -9.78
N MET A 140 2.66 -5.26 -9.68
CA MET A 140 3.35 -4.63 -10.81
C MET A 140 3.76 -5.63 -11.89
N LEU A 141 4.21 -6.85 -11.52
CA LEU A 141 4.50 -7.92 -12.48
C LEU A 141 3.23 -8.31 -13.27
N ARG A 142 2.09 -8.45 -12.59
CA ARG A 142 0.81 -8.77 -13.21
C ARG A 142 0.33 -7.66 -14.17
N LEU A 143 0.45 -6.40 -13.75
CA LEU A 143 0.13 -5.25 -14.61
C LEU A 143 1.02 -5.20 -15.86
N ALA A 144 2.30 -5.57 -15.72
CA ALA A 144 3.24 -5.69 -16.82
C ALA A 144 3.07 -6.99 -17.64
N LYS A 145 2.06 -7.84 -17.33
CA LYS A 145 1.81 -9.15 -17.95
C LYS A 145 3.03 -10.08 -17.90
N LYS A 146 3.86 -9.95 -16.86
CA LYS A 146 5.00 -10.82 -16.62
C LYS A 146 4.56 -12.06 -15.83
N PRO A 147 5.15 -13.23 -16.11
CA PRO A 147 4.83 -14.46 -15.39
C PRO A 147 5.25 -14.36 -13.92
N VAL A 148 4.43 -14.93 -13.05
CA VAL A 148 4.73 -15.11 -11.63
C VAL A 148 4.86 -16.60 -11.38
N THR A 149 5.90 -17.02 -10.65
CA THR A 149 6.12 -18.46 -10.38
C THR A 149 5.09 -18.99 -9.38
N PRO A 150 4.75 -20.30 -9.41
CA PRO A 150 3.83 -20.88 -8.43
C PRO A 150 4.28 -20.68 -6.97
N ALA A 151 5.59 -20.71 -6.71
CA ALA A 151 6.14 -20.44 -5.38
C ALA A 151 5.86 -18.99 -4.94
N THR A 152 6.06 -18.02 -5.83
CA THR A 152 5.74 -16.60 -5.55
C THR A 152 4.24 -16.41 -5.35
N GLU A 153 3.39 -17.05 -6.16
CA GLU A 153 1.93 -17.00 -6.00
C GLU A 153 1.50 -17.54 -4.63
N HIS A 154 2.10 -18.64 -4.18
CA HIS A 154 1.83 -19.19 -2.86
C HIS A 154 2.24 -18.21 -1.76
N THR A 155 3.47 -17.70 -1.80
CA THR A 155 3.98 -16.72 -0.82
C THR A 155 3.07 -15.48 -0.73
N VAL A 156 2.69 -14.92 -1.87
CA VAL A 156 1.83 -13.72 -1.93
C VAL A 156 0.44 -14.00 -1.39
N LYS A 157 -0.10 -15.20 -1.59
CA LYS A 157 -1.39 -15.60 -1.03
C LYS A 157 -1.36 -15.62 0.51
N GLU A 158 -0.33 -16.23 1.09
CA GLU A 158 -0.17 -16.28 2.57
C GLU A 158 0.02 -14.87 3.14
N ILE A 159 0.90 -14.06 2.53
CA ILE A 159 1.10 -12.65 2.91
C ILE A 159 -0.21 -11.86 2.80
N SER A 160 -0.98 -12.05 1.73
CA SER A 160 -2.29 -11.37 1.56
C SER A 160 -3.27 -11.72 2.67
N THR A 161 -3.26 -12.94 3.17
CA THR A 161 -4.12 -13.35 4.28
C THR A 161 -3.75 -12.59 5.57
N LEU A 162 -2.46 -12.53 5.92
CA LEU A 162 -1.98 -11.78 7.08
C LEU A 162 -2.31 -10.28 6.98
N VAL A 163 -2.04 -9.68 5.82
CA VAL A 163 -2.31 -8.26 5.57
C VAL A 163 -3.82 -7.97 5.60
N GLY A 164 -4.64 -8.89 5.09
CA GLY A 164 -6.09 -8.80 5.18
C GLY A 164 -6.59 -8.83 6.63
N MET A 165 -6.06 -9.71 7.47
CA MET A 165 -6.38 -9.73 8.90
C MET A 165 -5.94 -8.43 9.59
N LEU A 166 -4.75 -7.92 9.28
CA LEU A 166 -4.27 -6.64 9.82
C LEU A 166 -5.17 -5.48 9.41
N ASN A 167 -5.62 -5.46 8.15
CA ASN A 167 -6.60 -4.49 7.66
C ASN A 167 -7.90 -4.53 8.48
N ASP A 168 -8.44 -5.72 8.73
CA ASP A 168 -9.70 -5.88 9.47
C ASP A 168 -9.56 -5.41 10.91
N TYR A 169 -8.43 -5.70 11.57
CA TYR A 169 -8.14 -5.17 12.91
C TYR A 169 -7.95 -3.65 12.90
N TYR A 170 -7.29 -3.11 11.89
CA TYR A 170 -7.13 -1.66 11.76
C TYR A 170 -8.47 -0.93 11.61
N LEU A 171 -9.41 -1.46 10.82
CA LEU A 171 -10.74 -0.88 10.66
C LEU A 171 -11.55 -0.99 11.96
N LYS A 172 -11.49 -2.14 12.64
CA LYS A 172 -12.16 -2.33 13.95
C LYS A 172 -11.62 -1.37 15.00
N ASP A 173 -10.31 -1.21 15.11
CA ASP A 173 -9.68 -0.32 16.08
C ASP A 173 -10.10 1.15 15.90
N ARG A 174 -10.42 1.53 14.67
CA ARG A 174 -10.94 2.87 14.37
C ARG A 174 -12.41 3.06 14.70
N GLU A 175 -13.20 2.01 14.66
CA GLU A 175 -14.61 2.04 15.07
C GLU A 175 -14.74 1.95 16.59
N GLU A 176 -14.00 1.05 17.20
CA GLU A 176 -13.94 0.84 18.64
C GLU A 176 -12.53 0.39 19.04
N PRO A 177 -11.82 1.15 19.91
CA PRO A 177 -10.45 0.84 20.30
C PRO A 177 -10.30 -0.60 20.79
N LEU A 178 -9.33 -1.32 20.21
CA LEU A 178 -9.02 -2.69 20.58
C LEU A 178 -8.38 -2.72 21.96
N GLU A 179 -8.70 -3.76 22.72
CA GLU A 179 -8.06 -4.06 24.00
C GLU A 179 -6.90 -5.05 23.77
N PHE A 180 -5.72 -4.71 24.27
CA PHE A 180 -4.50 -5.51 24.17
C PHE A 180 -4.07 -6.14 25.48
#